data_ea23f662600e6aa8e68027528e0a6816
#
_entry.id   ea23f662600e6aa8e68027528e0a6816
#
_cell.length_a   1.000
_cell.length_b   1.000
_cell.length_c   1.000
_cell.angle_alpha   90.00
_cell.angle_beta   90.00
_cell.angle_gamma   90.00
#
_symmetry.space_group_name_H-M   'P 1'
#
loop_
_entity.id
_entity.type
_entity.pdbx_description
1 polymer ?
#
loop_
_entity_poly.entity_id
_entity_poly.type
_entity_poly.pdbx_seq_one_letter_code
_entity_poly.pdbx_strand_id
1 'polypeptide(L)'
;MAYILSIESSCDDTSAAVLNDDRLLSNVIASQKVHEQYGGVVPELASRAHQHNIVPVVDKALKDASIDKRQLDAIAFTRGPGLLGSLLVGVSFAKSFAQALDIPLIEINHLQAHVLSHFIRTNDDYVPPQFPFMCLLVSGGHTQIILLHSHFDIEIIGQTIDDAAGEAIDKAAKIMDLGYPGGPIIDRLARDGNPNAFQFATPNIAGFDYSFSGIKTSFLYFLRDKLVVDPDFIEKNKADLCASIQECIVSFLLKKFEKAALKYRVRQVAIAGGVSANSRLRSGIAALGEKHHWRVFTPTLQFCTDNAAMVGIAGYFKYLKGEFADISLPPYTR
;
A
#
# COMPACT_ATOMS: atom_id res chain seq x y z
N MET A 1 -14.05 -14.25 -20.98
CA MET A 1 -12.92 -14.67 -20.14
C MET A 1 -11.67 -14.01 -20.68
N ALA A 2 -10.94 -13.29 -19.85
CA ALA A 2 -9.72 -12.60 -20.23
C ALA A 2 -8.58 -12.98 -19.28
N TYR A 3 -7.48 -13.48 -19.80
CA TYR A 3 -6.25 -13.74 -19.04
C TYR A 3 -5.35 -12.51 -19.08
N ILE A 4 -5.14 -11.89 -17.93
CA ILE A 4 -4.31 -10.70 -17.81
C ILE A 4 -3.06 -11.03 -17.00
N LEU A 5 -1.89 -10.86 -17.61
CA LEU A 5 -0.62 -10.81 -16.89
C LEU A 5 -0.42 -9.41 -16.36
N SER A 6 -0.09 -9.29 -15.10
CA SER A 6 0.19 -7.99 -14.48
C SER A 6 1.57 -7.93 -13.87
N ILE A 7 2.18 -6.73 -13.88
CA ILE A 7 3.56 -6.46 -13.45
C ILE A 7 3.57 -5.26 -12.51
N GLU A 8 4.16 -5.44 -11.33
CA GLU A 8 4.42 -4.40 -10.35
C GLU A 8 5.93 -4.30 -10.09
N SER A 9 6.47 -3.08 -10.20
CA SER A 9 7.88 -2.78 -9.94
C SER A 9 8.11 -1.34 -9.47
N SER A 10 7.13 -0.73 -8.80
CA SER A 10 7.17 0.72 -8.50
C SER A 10 8.18 1.11 -7.41
N CYS A 11 8.58 0.18 -6.54
CA CYS A 11 9.47 0.44 -5.41
C CYS A 11 10.61 -0.61 -5.34
N ASP A 12 10.54 -1.55 -4.40
CA ASP A 12 11.56 -2.57 -4.16
C ASP A 12 11.06 -4.02 -4.33
N ASP A 13 9.76 -4.23 -4.44
CA ASP A 13 9.19 -5.55 -4.74
C ASP A 13 8.99 -5.75 -6.25
N THR A 14 9.55 -6.85 -6.79
CA THR A 14 9.26 -7.29 -8.15
C THR A 14 8.13 -8.30 -8.12
N SER A 15 6.99 -7.98 -8.72
CA SER A 15 5.84 -8.90 -8.70
C SER A 15 5.23 -9.11 -10.08
N ALA A 16 4.74 -10.34 -10.32
CA ALA A 16 3.89 -10.68 -11.45
C ALA A 16 2.72 -11.53 -10.97
N ALA A 17 1.56 -11.31 -11.57
CA ALA A 17 0.35 -12.07 -11.28
C ALA A 17 -0.42 -12.37 -12.56
N VAL A 18 -1.21 -13.44 -12.54
CA VAL A 18 -2.12 -13.78 -13.61
C VAL A 18 -3.53 -13.81 -13.05
N LEU A 19 -4.43 -13.09 -13.72
CA LEU A 19 -5.85 -13.12 -13.44
C LEU A 19 -6.62 -13.74 -14.62
N ASN A 20 -7.71 -14.41 -14.30
CA ASN A 20 -8.76 -14.78 -15.26
C ASN A 20 -10.01 -13.98 -14.89
N ASP A 21 -10.33 -12.96 -15.67
CA ASP A 21 -11.30 -11.93 -15.33
C ASP A 21 -10.92 -11.27 -13.98
N ASP A 22 -11.80 -11.32 -12.96
CA ASP A 22 -11.56 -10.82 -11.60
C ASP A 22 -10.94 -11.86 -10.65
N ARG A 23 -10.73 -13.10 -11.13
CA ARG A 23 -10.22 -14.21 -10.32
C ARG A 23 -8.70 -14.32 -10.39
N LEU A 24 -8.07 -14.32 -9.23
CA LEU A 24 -6.63 -14.50 -9.12
C LEU A 24 -6.25 -15.97 -9.35
N LEU A 25 -5.32 -16.22 -10.30
CA LEU A 25 -4.74 -17.52 -10.56
C LEU A 25 -3.36 -17.67 -9.93
N SER A 26 -2.54 -16.63 -10.00
CA SER A 26 -1.20 -16.62 -9.40
C SER A 26 -0.79 -15.21 -9.00
N ASN A 27 0.05 -15.09 -7.96
CA ASN A 27 0.66 -13.83 -7.52
C ASN A 27 2.04 -14.14 -6.93
N VAL A 28 3.09 -13.80 -7.64
CA VAL A 28 4.48 -14.08 -7.30
C VAL A 28 5.17 -12.78 -6.94
N ILE A 29 5.80 -12.72 -5.78
CA ILE A 29 6.50 -11.54 -5.27
C ILE A 29 7.95 -11.93 -4.94
N ALA A 30 8.90 -11.17 -5.43
CA ALA A 30 10.32 -11.25 -5.09
C ALA A 30 10.73 -9.99 -4.34
N SER A 31 10.76 -10.07 -3.01
CA SER A 31 11.12 -8.95 -2.13
C SER A 31 12.64 -8.81 -2.00
N GLN A 32 13.10 -7.56 -1.85
CA GLN A 32 14.51 -7.20 -1.83
C GLN A 32 15.00 -6.90 -0.42
N LYS A 33 15.42 -7.92 0.33
CA LYS A 33 15.91 -7.80 1.71
C LYS A 33 17.18 -6.94 1.86
N VAL A 34 17.90 -6.67 0.77
CA VAL A 34 19.13 -5.87 0.80
C VAL A 34 18.92 -4.48 1.41
N HIS A 35 17.73 -3.93 1.30
CA HIS A 35 17.38 -2.60 1.80
C HIS A 35 17.34 -2.50 3.34
N GLU A 36 17.16 -3.62 4.03
CA GLU A 36 17.21 -3.69 5.51
C GLU A 36 18.54 -3.18 6.06
N GLN A 37 19.65 -3.44 5.35
CA GLN A 37 20.99 -3.02 5.74
C GLN A 37 21.23 -1.51 5.64
N TYR A 38 20.42 -0.82 4.83
CA TYR A 38 20.53 0.62 4.58
C TYR A 38 19.50 1.44 5.35
N GLY A 39 18.58 0.78 6.06
CA GLY A 39 17.50 1.45 6.78
C GLY A 39 16.50 2.17 5.88
N GLY A 40 16.32 1.69 4.65
CA GLY A 40 15.40 2.23 3.65
C GLY A 40 15.77 1.83 2.23
N VAL A 41 14.86 2.05 1.28
CA VAL A 41 15.07 1.66 -0.12
C VAL A 41 16.18 2.50 -0.78
N VAL A 42 17.13 1.83 -1.42
CA VAL A 42 18.18 2.42 -2.24
C VAL A 42 17.79 2.27 -3.71
N PRO A 43 17.40 3.34 -4.43
CA PRO A 43 16.78 3.26 -5.76
C PRO A 43 17.61 2.53 -6.81
N GLU A 44 18.94 2.70 -6.79
CA GLU A 44 19.83 2.03 -7.74
C GLU A 44 19.88 0.50 -7.49
N LEU A 45 19.95 0.08 -6.23
CA LEU A 45 19.91 -1.35 -5.90
C LEU A 45 18.55 -1.95 -6.26
N ALA A 46 17.45 -1.23 -6.00
CA ALA A 46 16.11 -1.66 -6.34
C ALA A 46 15.98 -1.91 -7.85
N SER A 47 16.39 -0.95 -8.70
CA SER A 47 16.29 -1.11 -10.15
C SER A 47 17.11 -2.27 -10.69
N ARG A 48 18.33 -2.50 -10.17
CA ARG A 48 19.18 -3.65 -10.55
C ARG A 48 18.55 -4.99 -10.15
N ALA A 49 17.95 -5.06 -8.96
CA ALA A 49 17.26 -6.27 -8.52
C ALA A 49 16.02 -6.57 -9.38
N HIS A 50 15.25 -5.55 -9.78
CA HIS A 50 14.16 -5.73 -10.73
C HIS A 50 14.63 -6.34 -12.05
N GLN A 51 15.76 -5.89 -12.62
CA GLN A 51 16.31 -6.47 -13.85
C GLN A 51 16.63 -7.96 -13.72
N HIS A 52 17.11 -8.38 -12.56
CA HIS A 52 17.40 -9.82 -12.32
C HIS A 52 16.14 -10.63 -12.08
N ASN A 53 15.14 -10.05 -11.41
CA ASN A 53 13.98 -10.77 -10.90
C ASN A 53 12.82 -10.85 -11.89
N ILE A 54 12.67 -9.90 -12.82
CA ILE A 54 11.43 -9.75 -13.59
C ILE A 54 11.12 -10.97 -14.47
N VAL A 55 12.13 -11.52 -15.16
CA VAL A 55 11.94 -12.70 -16.03
C VAL A 55 11.56 -13.94 -15.22
N PRO A 56 12.31 -14.36 -14.17
CA PRO A 56 11.94 -15.53 -13.38
C PRO A 56 10.62 -15.37 -12.62
N VAL A 57 10.26 -14.14 -12.19
CA VAL A 57 8.99 -13.87 -11.50
C VAL A 57 7.82 -14.03 -12.47
N VAL A 58 7.93 -13.50 -13.70
CA VAL A 58 6.89 -13.67 -14.73
C VAL A 58 6.76 -15.12 -15.18
N ASP A 59 7.88 -15.82 -15.42
CA ASP A 59 7.86 -17.25 -15.78
C ASP A 59 7.17 -18.09 -14.69
N LYS A 60 7.50 -17.81 -13.43
CA LYS A 60 6.87 -18.47 -12.28
C LYS A 60 5.38 -18.17 -12.20
N ALA A 61 4.96 -16.92 -12.40
CA ALA A 61 3.55 -16.54 -12.34
C ALA A 61 2.73 -17.28 -13.42
N LEU A 62 3.24 -17.40 -14.64
CA LEU A 62 2.59 -18.17 -15.72
C LEU A 62 2.50 -19.65 -15.38
N LYS A 63 3.58 -20.26 -14.86
CA LYS A 63 3.62 -21.67 -14.44
C LYS A 63 2.63 -21.95 -13.30
N ASP A 64 2.61 -21.10 -12.27
CA ASP A 64 1.71 -21.26 -11.13
C ASP A 64 0.23 -21.11 -11.55
N ALA A 65 -0.05 -20.27 -12.56
CA ALA A 65 -1.36 -20.13 -13.17
C ALA A 65 -1.72 -21.29 -14.12
N SER A 66 -0.76 -22.12 -14.49
CA SER A 66 -0.91 -23.22 -15.46
C SER A 66 -1.41 -22.76 -16.84
N ILE A 67 -0.94 -21.59 -17.30
CA ILE A 67 -1.26 -21.05 -18.63
C ILE A 67 -0.01 -20.84 -19.48
N ASP A 68 -0.15 -21.01 -20.81
CA ASP A 68 0.87 -20.59 -21.77
C ASP A 68 0.76 -19.08 -22.04
N LYS A 69 1.89 -18.41 -22.24
CA LYS A 69 1.93 -16.97 -22.54
C LYS A 69 1.12 -16.56 -23.77
N ARG A 70 0.86 -17.47 -24.70
CA ARG A 70 0.03 -17.23 -25.89
C ARG A 70 -1.46 -17.19 -25.61
N GLN A 71 -1.87 -17.57 -24.39
CA GLN A 71 -3.26 -17.49 -23.93
C GLN A 71 -3.56 -16.15 -23.27
N LEU A 72 -2.56 -15.27 -23.09
CA LEU A 72 -2.76 -13.95 -22.53
C LEU A 72 -3.51 -13.05 -23.50
N ASP A 73 -4.51 -12.33 -22.98
CA ASP A 73 -5.31 -11.36 -23.73
C ASP A 73 -4.78 -9.93 -23.57
N ALA A 74 -4.06 -9.62 -22.47
CA ALA A 74 -3.46 -8.31 -22.24
C ALA A 74 -2.34 -8.37 -21.18
N ILE A 75 -1.49 -7.33 -21.16
CA ILE A 75 -0.51 -7.09 -20.11
C ILE A 75 -0.83 -5.78 -19.40
N ALA A 76 -1.07 -5.85 -18.08
CA ALA A 76 -1.21 -4.68 -17.22
C ALA A 76 0.12 -4.40 -16.51
N PHE A 77 0.48 -3.13 -16.34
CA PHE A 77 1.72 -2.77 -15.66
C PHE A 77 1.56 -1.47 -14.87
N THR A 78 2.28 -1.34 -13.79
CA THR A 78 2.34 -0.09 -13.03
C THR A 78 3.17 0.94 -13.80
N ARG A 79 2.50 2.00 -14.25
CA ARG A 79 3.15 3.13 -14.90
C ARG A 79 3.73 4.12 -13.89
N GLY A 80 3.14 4.22 -12.71
CA GLY A 80 3.48 5.13 -11.61
C GLY A 80 2.30 5.37 -10.66
N PRO A 81 2.54 6.18 -9.61
CA PRO A 81 3.84 6.74 -9.18
C PRO A 81 4.79 5.68 -8.63
N GLY A 82 6.10 6.04 -8.54
CA GLY A 82 7.12 5.15 -7.99
C GLY A 82 8.54 5.61 -8.29
N LEU A 83 9.54 4.76 -7.97
CA LEU A 83 10.94 5.01 -8.25
C LEU A 83 11.22 4.86 -9.75
N LEU A 84 11.73 5.91 -10.39
CA LEU A 84 11.89 5.94 -11.86
C LEU A 84 12.68 4.74 -12.40
N GLY A 85 13.81 4.39 -11.78
CA GLY A 85 14.64 3.27 -12.21
C GLY A 85 13.93 1.93 -12.10
N SER A 86 13.15 1.71 -11.04
CA SER A 86 12.35 0.52 -10.80
C SER A 86 11.19 0.44 -11.82
N LEU A 87 10.45 1.52 -12.00
CA LEU A 87 9.36 1.61 -12.98
C LEU A 87 9.85 1.35 -14.41
N LEU A 88 11.02 1.90 -14.81
CA LEU A 88 11.58 1.71 -16.13
C LEU A 88 11.80 0.22 -16.47
N VAL A 89 12.18 -0.60 -15.49
CA VAL A 89 12.37 -2.05 -15.72
C VAL A 89 11.02 -2.73 -16.02
N GLY A 90 10.02 -2.57 -15.17
CA GLY A 90 8.71 -3.19 -15.37
C GLY A 90 7.99 -2.69 -16.61
N VAL A 91 8.01 -1.36 -16.84
CA VAL A 91 7.40 -0.73 -18.02
C VAL A 91 8.06 -1.21 -19.31
N SER A 92 9.40 -1.26 -19.38
CA SER A 92 10.10 -1.73 -20.59
C SER A 92 9.84 -3.20 -20.84
N PHE A 93 9.85 -4.02 -19.80
CA PHE A 93 9.52 -5.44 -19.93
C PHE A 93 8.09 -5.65 -20.43
N ALA A 94 7.10 -4.99 -19.79
CA ALA A 94 5.70 -5.10 -20.17
C ALA A 94 5.46 -4.73 -21.63
N LYS A 95 6.03 -3.60 -22.07
CA LYS A 95 5.95 -3.13 -23.48
C LYS A 95 6.54 -4.13 -24.45
N SER A 96 7.76 -4.59 -24.20
CA SER A 96 8.44 -5.55 -25.08
C SER A 96 7.70 -6.88 -25.15
N PHE A 97 7.14 -7.32 -24.01
CA PHE A 97 6.43 -8.59 -23.95
C PHE A 97 5.06 -8.51 -24.64
N ALA A 98 4.31 -7.42 -24.45
CA ALA A 98 3.05 -7.18 -25.15
C ALA A 98 3.27 -7.07 -26.67
N GLN A 99 4.30 -6.34 -27.10
CA GLN A 99 4.65 -6.21 -28.52
C GLN A 99 5.02 -7.58 -29.15
N ALA A 100 5.79 -8.40 -28.42
CA ALA A 100 6.20 -9.72 -28.92
C ALA A 100 5.04 -10.72 -29.06
N LEU A 101 3.97 -10.53 -28.28
CA LEU A 101 2.76 -11.36 -28.31
C LEU A 101 1.63 -10.76 -29.17
N ASP A 102 1.81 -9.54 -29.65
CA ASP A 102 0.79 -8.75 -30.37
C ASP A 102 -0.53 -8.62 -29.60
N ILE A 103 -0.43 -8.29 -28.31
CA ILE A 103 -1.58 -8.14 -27.40
C ILE A 103 -1.60 -6.75 -26.76
N PRO A 104 -2.80 -6.28 -26.32
CA PRO A 104 -2.96 -4.96 -25.68
C PRO A 104 -2.12 -4.77 -24.43
N LEU A 105 -1.67 -3.52 -24.24
CA LEU A 105 -0.94 -3.03 -23.09
C LEU A 105 -1.85 -2.12 -22.25
N ILE A 106 -1.85 -2.27 -20.92
CA ILE A 106 -2.73 -1.52 -20.01
C ILE A 106 -1.89 -0.86 -18.93
N GLU A 107 -1.88 0.47 -18.91
CA GLU A 107 -1.22 1.23 -17.86
C GLU A 107 -2.06 1.31 -16.60
N ILE A 108 -1.43 1.19 -15.43
CA ILE A 108 -2.11 1.27 -14.13
C ILE A 108 -1.43 2.29 -13.23
N ASN A 109 -2.25 3.09 -12.55
CA ASN A 109 -1.80 3.92 -11.44
C ASN A 109 -1.68 3.04 -10.19
N HIS A 110 -0.51 3.05 -9.57
CA HIS A 110 -0.17 2.26 -8.38
C HIS A 110 -1.13 2.46 -7.20
N LEU A 111 -1.51 3.71 -6.93
CA LEU A 111 -2.40 4.03 -5.80
C LEU A 111 -3.84 3.56 -6.04
N GLN A 112 -4.31 3.68 -7.29
CA GLN A 112 -5.61 3.13 -7.68
C GLN A 112 -5.61 1.61 -7.58
N ALA A 113 -4.51 0.95 -7.96
CA ALA A 113 -4.37 -0.49 -7.84
C ALA A 113 -4.56 -0.97 -6.39
N HIS A 114 -3.92 -0.31 -5.42
CA HIS A 114 -4.11 -0.65 -4.00
C HIS A 114 -5.58 -0.60 -3.58
N VAL A 115 -6.31 0.43 -3.97
CA VAL A 115 -7.73 0.57 -3.62
C VAL A 115 -8.58 -0.48 -4.33
N LEU A 116 -8.29 -0.76 -5.60
CA LEU A 116 -9.03 -1.75 -6.40
C LEU A 116 -8.71 -3.20 -6.02
N SER A 117 -7.68 -3.46 -5.20
CA SER A 117 -7.39 -4.80 -4.67
C SER A 117 -8.56 -5.45 -3.95
N HIS A 118 -9.50 -4.65 -3.42
CA HIS A 118 -10.75 -5.12 -2.83
C HIS A 118 -11.72 -5.79 -3.82
N PHE A 119 -11.45 -5.74 -5.10
CA PHE A 119 -12.28 -6.38 -6.13
C PHE A 119 -11.68 -7.71 -6.61
N ILE A 120 -10.52 -8.13 -6.10
CA ILE A 120 -9.90 -9.41 -6.44
C ILE A 120 -10.75 -10.53 -5.84
N ARG A 121 -11.28 -11.40 -6.69
CA ARG A 121 -12.03 -12.57 -6.25
C ARG A 121 -11.09 -13.73 -5.93
N THR A 122 -11.00 -14.04 -4.64
CA THR A 122 -10.20 -15.17 -4.12
C THR A 122 -11.04 -16.44 -3.89
N ASN A 123 -12.36 -16.27 -3.74
CA ASN A 123 -13.35 -17.35 -3.60
C ASN A 123 -14.69 -16.89 -4.16
N ASP A 124 -15.61 -17.83 -4.35
CA ASP A 124 -16.90 -17.56 -4.99
C ASP A 124 -17.91 -16.83 -4.08
N ASP A 125 -17.71 -16.84 -2.77
CA ASP A 125 -18.58 -16.19 -1.77
C ASP A 125 -18.17 -14.74 -1.48
N TYR A 126 -17.04 -14.29 -1.98
CA TYR A 126 -16.57 -12.94 -1.73
C TYR A 126 -17.41 -11.89 -2.44
N VAL A 127 -17.92 -10.94 -1.67
CA VAL A 127 -18.70 -9.81 -2.18
C VAL A 127 -17.88 -8.52 -2.01
N PRO A 128 -17.42 -7.91 -3.10
CA PRO A 128 -16.63 -6.68 -3.07
C PRO A 128 -17.44 -5.47 -2.58
N PRO A 129 -16.77 -4.34 -2.28
CA PRO A 129 -17.46 -3.10 -1.96
C PRO A 129 -18.33 -2.62 -3.13
N GLN A 130 -19.46 -2.00 -2.80
CA GLN A 130 -20.34 -1.34 -3.75
C GLN A 130 -20.09 0.17 -3.75
N PHE A 131 -20.20 0.80 -4.88
CA PHE A 131 -20.06 2.25 -5.01
C PHE A 131 -21.33 3.00 -4.54
N PRO A 132 -21.21 4.20 -3.94
CA PRO A 132 -19.93 4.79 -3.52
C PRO A 132 -19.41 4.18 -2.20
N PHE A 133 -18.10 4.09 -2.07
CA PHE A 133 -17.45 3.75 -0.80
C PHE A 133 -16.22 4.63 -0.55
N MET A 134 -15.81 4.73 0.72
CA MET A 134 -14.64 5.53 1.11
C MET A 134 -13.49 4.62 1.49
N CYS A 135 -12.29 4.91 0.99
CA CYS A 135 -11.08 4.15 1.29
C CYS A 135 -10.03 5.04 1.98
N LEU A 136 -9.47 4.56 3.07
CA LEU A 136 -8.26 5.12 3.68
C LEU A 136 -7.06 4.38 3.09
N LEU A 137 -6.38 5.00 2.15
CA LEU A 137 -5.15 4.51 1.55
C LEU A 137 -3.95 4.98 2.37
N VAL A 138 -3.21 4.03 2.96
CA VAL A 138 -2.06 4.32 3.84
C VAL A 138 -0.89 3.41 3.50
N SER A 139 0.21 4.00 3.03
CA SER A 139 1.44 3.29 2.67
C SER A 139 2.69 4.01 3.22
N GLY A 140 3.87 3.53 2.86
CA GLY A 140 5.14 4.19 3.17
C GLY A 140 5.24 5.59 2.56
N GLY A 141 4.74 5.79 1.34
CA GLY A 141 4.85 7.06 0.62
C GLY A 141 3.55 7.88 0.55
N HIS A 142 2.39 7.31 0.88
CA HIS A 142 1.10 7.97 0.66
C HIS A 142 0.14 7.79 1.84
N THR A 143 -0.63 8.83 2.11
CA THR A 143 -1.77 8.80 3.04
C THR A 143 -2.89 9.64 2.46
N GLN A 144 -3.99 8.99 2.07
CA GLN A 144 -5.13 9.65 1.42
C GLN A 144 -6.46 9.10 1.93
N ILE A 145 -7.46 9.97 2.03
CA ILE A 145 -8.88 9.61 2.14
C ILE A 145 -9.48 9.76 0.75
N ILE A 146 -10.02 8.69 0.23
CA ILE A 146 -10.47 8.59 -1.16
C ILE A 146 -11.95 8.19 -1.16
N LEU A 147 -12.79 8.92 -1.89
CA LEU A 147 -14.17 8.53 -2.20
C LEU A 147 -14.23 7.99 -3.62
N LEU A 148 -14.73 6.78 -3.78
CA LEU A 148 -14.87 6.13 -5.08
C LEU A 148 -16.34 6.13 -5.48
N HIS A 149 -16.65 6.72 -6.64
CA HIS A 149 -17.95 6.69 -7.29
C HIS A 149 -18.06 5.57 -8.33
N SER A 150 -16.92 5.15 -8.89
CA SER A 150 -16.73 3.94 -9.71
C SER A 150 -15.28 3.49 -9.61
N HIS A 151 -14.87 2.44 -10.36
CA HIS A 151 -13.49 1.93 -10.35
C HIS A 151 -12.45 3.01 -10.65
N PHE A 152 -12.75 4.00 -11.48
CA PHE A 152 -11.81 5.05 -11.90
C PHE A 152 -12.34 6.48 -11.70
N ASP A 153 -13.58 6.63 -11.21
CA ASP A 153 -14.10 7.92 -10.76
C ASP A 153 -13.83 8.09 -9.27
N ILE A 154 -12.72 8.79 -8.98
CA ILE A 154 -12.07 8.86 -7.68
C ILE A 154 -11.92 10.32 -7.26
N GLU A 155 -12.43 10.65 -6.07
CA GLU A 155 -12.28 11.96 -5.43
C GLU A 155 -11.35 11.84 -4.23
N ILE A 156 -10.25 12.62 -4.21
CA ILE A 156 -9.36 12.71 -3.03
C ILE A 156 -9.96 13.72 -2.06
N ILE A 157 -10.48 13.24 -0.94
CA ILE A 157 -11.14 14.04 0.10
C ILE A 157 -10.13 14.71 1.03
N GLY A 158 -8.99 14.07 1.27
CA GLY A 158 -7.89 14.59 2.07
C GLY A 158 -6.64 13.75 1.87
N GLN A 159 -5.48 14.36 2.09
CA GLN A 159 -4.19 13.69 1.91
C GLN A 159 -3.15 14.25 2.87
N THR A 160 -2.02 13.57 3.01
CA THR A 160 -0.91 14.15 3.76
C THR A 160 -0.27 15.31 3.01
N ILE A 161 0.11 16.35 3.76
CA ILE A 161 0.80 17.55 3.23
C ILE A 161 2.32 17.49 3.47
N ASP A 162 2.79 16.45 4.17
CA ASP A 162 4.20 16.23 4.48
C ASP A 162 4.53 14.72 4.47
N ASP A 163 5.12 14.17 5.53
CA ASP A 163 5.41 12.73 5.64
C ASP A 163 4.12 11.90 5.51
N ALA A 164 4.23 10.69 4.94
CA ALA A 164 3.14 9.70 5.01
C ALA A 164 3.12 8.99 6.38
N ALA A 165 1.98 8.39 6.73
CA ALA A 165 1.86 7.69 8.01
C ALA A 165 2.83 6.52 8.15
N GLY A 166 3.06 5.73 7.09
CA GLY A 166 4.04 4.65 7.11
C GLY A 166 5.46 5.17 7.29
N GLU A 167 5.83 6.25 6.59
CA GLU A 167 7.12 6.92 6.77
C GLU A 167 7.29 7.46 8.20
N ALA A 168 6.23 7.98 8.82
CA ALA A 168 6.27 8.45 10.21
C ALA A 168 6.52 7.29 11.19
N ILE A 169 5.92 6.11 10.93
CA ILE A 169 6.16 4.90 11.71
C ILE A 169 7.61 4.42 11.53
N ASP A 170 8.12 4.36 10.30
CA ASP A 170 9.51 3.96 10.03
C ASP A 170 10.52 4.93 10.66
N LYS A 171 10.26 6.22 10.62
CA LYS A 171 11.07 7.24 11.30
C LYS A 171 11.05 7.08 12.82
N ALA A 172 9.90 6.73 13.41
CA ALA A 172 9.82 6.45 14.85
C ALA A 172 10.63 5.19 15.21
N ALA A 173 10.56 4.14 14.42
CA ALA A 173 11.38 2.95 14.59
C ALA A 173 12.87 3.26 14.51
N LYS A 174 13.27 4.07 13.53
CA LYS A 174 14.67 4.51 13.35
C LYS A 174 15.18 5.32 14.55
N ILE A 175 14.36 6.20 15.14
CA ILE A 175 14.73 6.97 16.34
C ILE A 175 14.99 6.03 17.54
N MET A 176 14.29 4.90 17.61
CA MET A 176 14.45 3.87 18.66
C MET A 176 15.48 2.78 18.29
N ASP A 177 16.15 2.90 17.15
CA ASP A 177 17.11 1.91 16.62
C ASP A 177 16.52 0.48 16.49
N LEU A 178 15.28 0.38 16.03
CA LEU A 178 14.56 -0.90 15.90
C LEU A 178 14.80 -1.62 14.56
N GLY A 179 15.44 -0.95 13.59
CA GLY A 179 15.65 -1.48 12.24
C GLY A 179 14.56 -1.10 11.23
N TYR A 180 14.66 -1.70 10.02
CA TYR A 180 13.79 -1.44 8.87
C TYR A 180 13.30 -2.76 8.24
N PRO A 181 12.04 -2.85 7.76
CA PRO A 181 10.96 -1.84 7.87
C PRO A 181 10.42 -1.73 9.30
N GLY A 182 10.20 -0.49 9.75
CA GLY A 182 9.80 -0.19 11.12
C GLY A 182 8.37 -0.57 11.46
N GLY A 183 7.46 -0.47 10.48
CA GLY A 183 6.04 -0.73 10.67
C GLY A 183 5.72 -2.09 11.31
N PRO A 184 6.16 -3.22 10.74
CA PRO A 184 5.94 -4.55 11.30
C PRO A 184 6.61 -4.75 12.67
N ILE A 185 7.76 -4.09 12.91
CA ILE A 185 8.48 -4.19 14.18
C ILE A 185 7.71 -3.47 15.29
N ILE A 186 7.27 -2.23 15.03
CA ILE A 186 6.46 -1.45 15.97
C ILE A 186 5.15 -2.17 16.26
N ASP A 187 4.43 -2.66 15.23
CA ASP A 187 3.17 -3.37 15.42
C ASP A 187 3.31 -4.63 16.29
N ARG A 188 4.40 -5.36 16.13
CA ARG A 188 4.69 -6.54 16.95
C ARG A 188 4.98 -6.18 18.39
N LEU A 189 5.87 -5.20 18.65
CA LEU A 189 6.27 -4.80 20.00
C LEU A 189 5.15 -4.09 20.75
N ALA A 190 4.29 -3.35 20.04
CA ALA A 190 3.15 -2.65 20.61
C ALA A 190 2.09 -3.57 21.25
N ARG A 191 2.07 -4.86 20.89
CA ARG A 191 1.10 -5.82 21.44
C ARG A 191 1.24 -6.03 22.95
N ASP A 192 2.47 -5.91 23.44
CA ASP A 192 2.80 -6.13 24.86
C ASP A 192 2.87 -4.80 25.63
N GLY A 193 2.63 -3.66 24.97
CA GLY A 193 2.74 -2.32 25.53
C GLY A 193 1.42 -1.66 25.89
N ASN A 194 1.49 -0.64 26.75
CA ASN A 194 0.36 0.22 27.09
C ASN A 194 0.28 1.38 26.10
N PRO A 195 -0.78 1.49 25.27
CA PRO A 195 -0.93 2.56 24.29
C PRO A 195 -1.14 3.95 24.90
N ASN A 196 -1.44 4.03 26.20
CA ASN A 196 -1.67 5.27 26.94
C ASN A 196 -0.51 5.65 27.87
N ALA A 197 0.63 4.94 27.83
CA ALA A 197 1.78 5.19 28.68
C ALA A 197 2.41 6.57 28.40
N PHE A 198 2.45 6.95 27.11
CA PHE A 198 3.03 8.21 26.67
C PHE A 198 2.09 8.94 25.69
N GLN A 199 2.11 10.27 25.73
CA GLN A 199 1.30 11.09 24.84
C GLN A 199 2.20 11.95 23.94
N PHE A 200 1.84 12.02 22.65
CA PHE A 200 2.55 12.81 21.65
C PHE A 200 1.60 13.83 21.03
N ALA A 201 2.14 15.00 20.70
CA ALA A 201 1.35 16.06 20.08
C ALA A 201 0.92 15.66 18.68
N THR A 202 -0.37 15.85 18.37
CA THR A 202 -0.91 15.68 17.01
C THR A 202 -1.15 17.05 16.38
N PRO A 203 -0.83 17.21 15.10
CA PRO A 203 -1.08 18.47 14.39
C PRO A 203 -2.58 18.79 14.30
N ASN A 204 -2.89 20.08 14.39
CA ASN A 204 -4.25 20.58 14.14
C ASN A 204 -4.33 21.13 12.72
N ILE A 205 -4.60 20.27 11.74
CA ILE A 205 -4.74 20.62 10.33
C ILE A 205 -6.21 20.76 9.97
N ALA A 206 -6.56 21.83 9.26
CA ALA A 206 -7.92 22.06 8.79
C ALA A 206 -8.39 20.99 7.81
N GLY A 207 -9.69 20.83 7.68
CA GLY A 207 -10.27 19.88 6.73
C GLY A 207 -9.93 18.42 7.04
N PHE A 208 -9.68 17.64 5.98
CA PHE A 208 -9.40 16.22 6.06
C PHE A 208 -7.94 15.86 5.76
N ASP A 209 -7.09 16.86 5.47
CA ASP A 209 -5.67 16.63 5.24
C ASP A 209 -4.94 16.18 6.50
N TYR A 210 -3.85 15.47 6.31
CA TYR A 210 -2.97 14.96 7.36
C TYR A 210 -1.63 15.68 7.39
N SER A 211 -0.95 15.64 8.53
CA SER A 211 0.46 15.97 8.69
C SER A 211 1.05 15.08 9.78
N PHE A 212 2.21 14.50 9.52
CA PHE A 212 2.87 13.59 10.46
C PHE A 212 4.22 14.09 10.95
N SER A 213 4.80 15.12 10.33
CA SER A 213 6.09 15.69 10.73
C SER A 213 6.11 16.20 12.17
N GLY A 214 4.98 16.76 12.63
CA GLY A 214 4.82 17.22 14.02
C GLY A 214 4.82 16.07 15.04
N ILE A 215 4.23 14.93 14.71
CA ILE A 215 4.22 13.74 15.57
C ILE A 215 5.64 13.21 15.74
N LYS A 216 6.39 13.06 14.63
CA LYS A 216 7.79 12.66 14.64
C LYS A 216 8.65 13.57 15.52
N THR A 217 8.49 14.89 15.37
CA THR A 217 9.25 15.87 16.12
C THR A 217 8.94 15.81 17.61
N SER A 218 7.66 15.68 17.99
CA SER A 218 7.21 15.47 19.37
C SER A 218 7.81 14.21 19.97
N PHE A 219 7.80 13.10 19.24
CA PHE A 219 8.38 11.83 19.67
C PHE A 219 9.89 11.94 19.88
N LEU A 220 10.61 12.54 18.93
CA LEU A 220 12.06 12.73 19.00
C LEU A 220 12.47 13.55 20.22
N TYR A 221 11.80 14.69 20.47
CA TYR A 221 12.12 15.54 21.62
C TYR A 221 11.78 14.87 22.95
N PHE A 222 10.65 14.16 23.01
CA PHE A 222 10.29 13.38 24.17
C PHE A 222 11.40 12.35 24.53
N LEU A 223 11.86 11.56 23.56
CA LEU A 223 12.92 10.59 23.80
C LEU A 223 14.24 11.24 24.18
N ARG A 224 14.63 12.29 23.49
CA ARG A 224 15.85 13.05 23.82
C ARG A 224 15.86 13.50 25.29
N ASP A 225 14.76 14.08 25.75
CA ASP A 225 14.65 14.60 27.12
C ASP A 225 14.66 13.46 28.15
N LYS A 226 14.07 12.29 27.82
CA LYS A 226 14.11 11.11 28.69
C LYS A 226 15.49 10.45 28.76
N LEU A 227 16.19 10.38 27.63
CA LEU A 227 17.53 9.77 27.56
C LEU A 227 18.61 10.60 28.31
N VAL A 228 18.40 11.90 28.49
CA VAL A 228 19.28 12.72 29.37
C VAL A 228 19.20 12.27 30.83
N VAL A 229 18.03 11.79 31.28
CA VAL A 229 17.79 11.36 32.67
C VAL A 229 18.06 9.87 32.84
N ASP A 230 17.69 9.05 31.88
CA ASP A 230 17.86 7.59 31.92
C ASP A 230 18.32 7.11 30.53
N PRO A 231 19.63 6.82 30.36
CA PRO A 231 20.17 6.33 29.08
C PRO A 231 19.51 5.03 28.57
N ASP A 232 18.98 4.20 29.48
CA ASP A 232 18.33 2.93 29.13
C ASP A 232 16.81 3.09 28.93
N PHE A 233 16.28 4.32 28.88
CA PHE A 233 14.85 4.58 28.86
C PHE A 233 14.14 3.87 27.72
N ILE A 234 14.69 3.85 26.51
CA ILE A 234 14.10 3.17 25.34
C ILE A 234 14.00 1.67 25.61
N GLU A 235 15.07 1.03 26.06
CA GLU A 235 15.08 -0.41 26.32
C GLU A 235 14.07 -0.82 27.40
N LYS A 236 13.96 -0.03 28.48
CA LYS A 236 13.03 -0.28 29.59
C LYS A 236 11.57 -0.09 29.21
N ASN A 237 11.29 0.79 28.23
CA ASN A 237 9.93 1.18 27.86
C ASN A 237 9.57 0.85 26.40
N LYS A 238 10.32 -0.04 25.76
CA LYS A 238 10.24 -0.30 24.31
C LYS A 238 8.82 -0.64 23.84
N ALA A 239 8.15 -1.55 24.53
CA ALA A 239 6.80 -1.96 24.20
C ALA A 239 5.79 -0.80 24.34
N ASP A 240 5.87 -0.06 25.44
CA ASP A 240 4.98 1.10 25.71
C ASP A 240 5.21 2.25 24.73
N LEU A 241 6.47 2.51 24.35
CA LEU A 241 6.81 3.49 23.33
C LEU A 241 6.24 3.11 21.97
N CYS A 242 6.39 1.85 21.56
CA CYS A 242 5.82 1.33 20.33
C CYS A 242 4.29 1.41 20.34
N ALA A 243 3.64 1.00 21.44
CA ALA A 243 2.19 1.06 21.58
C ALA A 243 1.67 2.50 21.55
N SER A 244 2.32 3.42 22.26
CA SER A 244 1.89 4.81 22.35
C SER A 244 2.06 5.58 21.04
N ILE A 245 3.18 5.39 20.32
CA ILE A 245 3.38 6.07 19.03
C ILE A 245 2.46 5.51 17.95
N GLN A 246 2.24 4.18 17.92
CA GLN A 246 1.27 3.55 17.03
C GLN A 246 -0.14 4.06 17.30
N GLU A 247 -0.57 4.11 18.56
CA GLU A 247 -1.87 4.65 18.95
C GLU A 247 -2.05 6.10 18.53
N CYS A 248 -1.04 6.94 18.73
CA CYS A 248 -1.07 8.36 18.33
C CYS A 248 -1.32 8.50 16.81
N ILE A 249 -0.56 7.78 15.99
CA ILE A 249 -0.67 7.85 14.53
C ILE A 249 -2.02 7.27 14.05
N VAL A 250 -2.40 6.09 14.53
CA VAL A 250 -3.62 5.40 14.09
C VAL A 250 -4.88 6.15 14.54
N SER A 251 -4.91 6.65 15.77
CA SER A 251 -6.05 7.45 16.25
C SER A 251 -6.20 8.75 15.47
N PHE A 252 -5.09 9.40 15.09
CA PHE A 252 -5.13 10.59 14.25
C PHE A 252 -5.68 10.28 12.84
N LEU A 253 -5.26 9.17 12.22
CA LEU A 253 -5.80 8.69 10.94
C LEU A 253 -7.30 8.46 11.01
N LEU A 254 -7.74 7.64 11.98
CA LEU A 254 -9.13 7.20 12.11
C LEU A 254 -10.07 8.35 12.47
N LYS A 255 -9.63 9.31 13.31
CA LYS A 255 -10.45 10.48 13.69
C LYS A 255 -10.83 11.33 12.48
N LYS A 256 -9.93 11.57 11.53
CA LYS A 256 -10.22 12.34 10.32
C LYS A 256 -11.01 11.52 9.31
N PHE A 257 -10.69 10.24 9.17
CA PHE A 257 -11.42 9.32 8.31
C PHE A 257 -12.88 9.18 8.73
N GLU A 258 -13.15 8.99 10.05
CA GLU A 258 -14.50 8.95 10.61
C GLU A 258 -15.30 10.22 10.26
N LYS A 259 -14.70 11.40 10.47
CA LYS A 259 -15.34 12.69 10.13
C LYS A 259 -15.66 12.79 8.64
N ALA A 260 -14.76 12.33 7.76
CA ALA A 260 -14.99 12.33 6.33
C ALA A 260 -16.14 11.40 5.96
N ALA A 261 -16.10 10.14 6.43
CA ALA A 261 -17.13 9.15 6.14
C ALA A 261 -18.53 9.59 6.59
N LEU A 262 -18.64 10.23 7.75
CA LEU A 262 -19.89 10.80 8.24
C LEU A 262 -20.37 11.98 7.39
N LYS A 263 -19.46 12.89 7.00
CA LYS A 263 -19.82 14.04 6.13
C LYS A 263 -20.35 13.61 4.78
N TYR A 264 -19.70 12.61 4.16
CA TYR A 264 -20.08 12.08 2.85
C TYR A 264 -21.17 11.00 2.93
N ARG A 265 -21.62 10.64 4.14
CA ARG A 265 -22.72 9.70 4.41
C ARG A 265 -22.52 8.34 3.74
N VAL A 266 -21.28 7.86 3.66
CA VAL A 266 -20.98 6.54 3.13
C VAL A 266 -21.35 5.46 4.15
N ARG A 267 -21.74 4.28 3.62
CA ARG A 267 -22.08 3.10 4.45
C ARG A 267 -21.08 1.97 4.29
N GLN A 268 -20.15 2.13 3.38
CA GLN A 268 -19.09 1.14 3.12
C GLN A 268 -17.75 1.86 3.18
N VAL A 269 -16.83 1.29 3.91
CA VAL A 269 -15.49 1.85 4.12
C VAL A 269 -14.43 0.77 3.94
N ALA A 270 -13.26 1.19 3.47
CA ALA A 270 -12.13 0.30 3.21
C ALA A 270 -10.82 0.89 3.75
N ILE A 271 -9.82 0.05 3.98
CA ILE A 271 -8.43 0.44 4.15
C ILE A 271 -7.58 -0.25 3.09
N ALA A 272 -6.54 0.42 2.57
CA ALA A 272 -5.64 -0.13 1.57
C ALA A 272 -4.20 0.37 1.76
N GLY A 273 -3.24 -0.22 1.05
CA GLY A 273 -1.82 0.09 1.16
C GLY A 273 -1.11 -0.66 2.30
N GLY A 274 0.23 -0.61 2.33
CA GLY A 274 1.07 -1.41 3.24
C GLY A 274 0.73 -1.27 4.72
N VAL A 275 0.38 -0.06 5.18
CA VAL A 275 -0.01 0.19 6.58
C VAL A 275 -1.38 -0.43 6.92
N SER A 276 -2.20 -0.82 5.94
CA SER A 276 -3.44 -1.57 6.20
C SER A 276 -3.21 -2.95 6.83
N ALA A 277 -1.96 -3.44 6.82
CA ALA A 277 -1.56 -4.65 7.56
C ALA A 277 -1.46 -4.42 9.08
N ASN A 278 -1.32 -3.17 9.54
CA ASN A 278 -1.15 -2.82 10.95
C ASN A 278 -2.36 -3.26 11.79
N SER A 279 -2.11 -4.02 12.85
CA SER A 279 -3.15 -4.66 13.66
C SER A 279 -4.05 -3.64 14.37
N ARG A 280 -3.47 -2.52 14.85
CA ARG A 280 -4.24 -1.46 15.53
C ARG A 280 -5.12 -0.68 14.56
N LEU A 281 -4.66 -0.44 13.31
CA LEU A 281 -5.49 0.19 12.27
C LEU A 281 -6.67 -0.71 11.91
N ARG A 282 -6.43 -2.01 11.73
CA ARG A 282 -7.48 -3.00 11.41
C ARG A 282 -8.54 -3.08 12.51
N SER A 283 -8.13 -3.19 13.77
CA SER A 283 -9.06 -3.20 14.90
C SER A 283 -9.82 -1.87 15.05
N GLY A 284 -9.14 -0.75 14.81
CA GLY A 284 -9.76 0.57 14.89
C GLY A 284 -10.82 0.83 13.82
N ILE A 285 -10.56 0.43 12.55
CA ILE A 285 -11.58 0.58 11.49
C ILE A 285 -12.77 -0.37 11.71
N ALA A 286 -12.52 -1.58 12.23
CA ALA A 286 -13.59 -2.52 12.59
C ALA A 286 -14.50 -1.92 13.68
N ALA A 287 -13.92 -1.35 14.75
CA ALA A 287 -14.66 -0.67 15.80
C ALA A 287 -15.50 0.51 15.29
N LEU A 288 -14.97 1.30 14.33
CA LEU A 288 -15.75 2.35 13.67
C LEU A 288 -16.91 1.77 12.84
N GLY A 289 -16.68 0.63 12.18
CA GLY A 289 -17.72 -0.11 11.47
C GLY A 289 -18.88 -0.53 12.37
N GLU A 290 -18.59 -1.10 13.53
CA GLU A 290 -19.58 -1.47 14.55
C GLU A 290 -20.32 -0.23 15.06
N LYS A 291 -19.57 0.83 15.44
CA LYS A 291 -20.14 2.08 15.99
C LYS A 291 -21.12 2.75 15.04
N HIS A 292 -20.83 2.76 13.74
CA HIS A 292 -21.61 3.49 12.73
C HIS A 292 -22.43 2.59 11.81
N HIS A 293 -22.43 1.28 12.05
CA HIS A 293 -23.07 0.28 11.19
C HIS A 293 -22.57 0.34 9.73
N TRP A 294 -21.26 0.57 9.56
CA TRP A 294 -20.62 0.54 8.25
C TRP A 294 -20.18 -0.89 7.90
N ARG A 295 -20.29 -1.24 6.64
CA ARG A 295 -19.62 -2.42 6.11
C ARG A 295 -18.14 -2.09 5.90
N VAL A 296 -17.27 -2.82 6.58
CA VAL A 296 -15.80 -2.59 6.55
C VAL A 296 -15.13 -3.61 5.64
N PHE A 297 -14.24 -3.13 4.79
CA PHE A 297 -13.41 -3.95 3.91
C PHE A 297 -11.94 -3.76 4.28
N THR A 298 -11.30 -4.87 4.66
CA THR A 298 -9.86 -4.93 4.93
C THR A 298 -9.23 -5.93 3.98
N PRO A 299 -8.11 -5.57 3.31
CA PRO A 299 -7.48 -6.50 2.37
C PRO A 299 -6.89 -7.69 3.15
N THR A 300 -6.79 -8.85 2.50
CA THR A 300 -5.97 -9.95 3.02
C THR A 300 -4.51 -9.51 3.06
N LEU A 301 -3.69 -10.06 3.96
CA LEU A 301 -2.32 -9.59 4.17
C LEU A 301 -1.47 -9.61 2.89
N GLN A 302 -1.72 -10.57 2.00
CA GLN A 302 -1.02 -10.69 0.71
C GLN A 302 -1.30 -9.54 -0.26
N PHE A 303 -2.36 -8.74 -0.05
CA PHE A 303 -2.73 -7.59 -0.89
C PHE A 303 -2.50 -6.24 -0.20
N CYS A 304 -1.96 -6.23 1.03
CA CYS A 304 -1.65 -4.98 1.71
C CYS A 304 -0.43 -4.28 1.10
N THR A 305 0.67 -5.02 0.91
CA THR A 305 1.92 -4.51 0.32
C THR A 305 1.86 -4.55 -1.21
N ASP A 306 2.90 -4.03 -1.85
CA ASP A 306 3.01 -3.99 -3.30
C ASP A 306 2.95 -5.40 -3.89
N ASN A 307 2.05 -5.59 -4.84
CA ASN A 307 1.83 -6.88 -5.49
C ASN A 307 1.19 -6.69 -6.87
N ALA A 308 1.42 -7.64 -7.77
CA ALA A 308 0.90 -7.54 -9.13
C ALA A 308 -0.59 -7.89 -9.24
N ALA A 309 -1.17 -8.62 -8.27
CA ALA A 309 -2.60 -8.93 -8.32
C ALA A 309 -3.47 -7.67 -8.27
N MET A 310 -3.07 -6.65 -7.50
CA MET A 310 -3.77 -5.35 -7.46
C MET A 310 -3.69 -4.61 -8.81
N VAL A 311 -2.57 -4.75 -9.51
CA VAL A 311 -2.38 -4.19 -10.87
C VAL A 311 -3.26 -4.93 -11.87
N GLY A 312 -3.36 -6.26 -11.73
CA GLY A 312 -4.15 -7.12 -12.61
C GLY A 312 -5.64 -6.83 -12.54
N ILE A 313 -6.21 -6.67 -11.34
CA ILE A 313 -7.64 -6.35 -11.19
C ILE A 313 -7.97 -4.96 -11.75
N ALA A 314 -7.11 -3.96 -11.52
CA ALA A 314 -7.26 -2.65 -12.14
C ALA A 314 -7.16 -2.75 -13.67
N GLY A 315 -6.22 -3.56 -14.17
CA GLY A 315 -6.08 -3.87 -15.60
C GLY A 315 -7.33 -4.54 -16.20
N TYR A 316 -7.92 -5.48 -15.49
CA TYR A 316 -9.16 -6.12 -15.93
C TYR A 316 -10.30 -5.13 -16.14
N PHE A 317 -10.52 -4.19 -15.22
CA PHE A 317 -11.55 -3.19 -15.37
C PHE A 317 -11.28 -2.21 -16.53
N LYS A 318 -10.01 -1.87 -16.82
CA LYS A 318 -9.65 -1.09 -18.02
C LYS A 318 -9.82 -1.91 -19.29
N TYR A 319 -9.45 -3.20 -19.26
CA TYR A 319 -9.66 -4.11 -20.39
C TYR A 319 -11.12 -4.18 -20.82
N LEU A 320 -12.05 -4.31 -19.86
CA LEU A 320 -13.49 -4.31 -20.13
C LEU A 320 -13.99 -3.02 -20.79
N LYS A 321 -13.31 -1.89 -20.57
CA LYS A 321 -13.63 -0.59 -21.18
C LYS A 321 -12.91 -0.36 -22.52
N GLY A 322 -11.98 -1.27 -22.91
CA GLY A 322 -11.13 -1.04 -24.08
C GLY A 322 -10.10 0.08 -23.90
N GLU A 323 -9.74 0.42 -22.66
CA GLU A 323 -8.78 1.47 -22.33
C GLU A 323 -7.34 0.91 -22.39
N PHE A 324 -6.73 0.98 -23.57
CA PHE A 324 -5.40 0.46 -23.84
C PHE A 324 -4.35 1.58 -23.89
N ALA A 325 -3.13 1.26 -23.47
CA ALA A 325 -2.02 2.19 -23.42
C ALA A 325 -1.24 2.21 -24.74
N ASP A 326 -0.79 3.40 -25.13
CA ASP A 326 0.19 3.54 -26.21
C ASP A 326 1.58 3.11 -25.74
N ILE A 327 2.33 2.42 -26.59
CA ILE A 327 3.67 1.93 -26.28
C ILE A 327 4.68 3.05 -26.02
N SER A 328 4.41 4.27 -26.48
CA SER A 328 5.28 5.44 -26.27
C SER A 328 5.16 6.05 -24.86
N LEU A 329 4.09 5.75 -24.10
CA LEU A 329 3.85 6.35 -22.79
C LEU A 329 5.00 6.10 -21.80
N PRO A 330 5.68 7.14 -21.27
CA PRO A 330 6.73 6.96 -20.27
C PRO A 330 6.16 6.70 -18.88
N PRO A 331 6.93 6.09 -17.95
CA PRO A 331 6.57 6.07 -16.53
C PRO A 331 6.61 7.48 -15.94
N TYR A 332 5.97 7.66 -14.76
CA TYR A 332 6.00 8.91 -13.99
C TYR A 332 6.25 8.62 -12.51
N THR A 333 6.90 9.57 -11.81
CA THR A 333 7.33 9.40 -10.41
C THR A 333 6.36 10.02 -9.38
N ARG A 334 5.50 10.94 -9.81
CA ARG A 334 4.53 11.68 -8.97
C ARG A 334 3.25 11.97 -9.75
#